data_ade3743918a951514efec35b748b9d99
#
_entry.id   ade3743918a951514efec35b748b9d99
#
_cell.length_a   1.000
_cell.length_b   1.000
_cell.length_c   1.000
_cell.angle_alpha   90.00
_cell.angle_beta   90.00
_cell.angle_gamma   90.00
#
_symmetry.space_group_name_H-M   'P 1'
#
loop_
_entity.id
_entity.type
_entity.pdbx_description
1 polymer ?
#
loop_
_entity_poly.entity_id
_entity_poly.type
_entity_poly.pdbx_seq_one_letter_code
_entity_poly.pdbx_strand_id
1 'polypeptide(L)'
;VPPLSDTTIRNVKPGDTRKRLTDGKGLYLLLFVKGGSHGWRLDYTINGRRKTLSLGTYPDTGLKLAREKADEARRLVAAGIDPSDKRKESKAQAVQERQAEAMSAAGLPMPGTFESVAREWHAVRKGEWSDSYGEKIMRRLELDVFPWLGAWPIAAITPPELLDVLRRIESRGVVETAHRAHENCGQVFRYAVATGAATSDPTRDLKGALRKPQARHMDAITDPAKLAELLRAIHGYTG
;
A
#
# COMPACT_ATOMS: atom_id res chain seq x y z
N VAL A 1 41.59 21.88 18.75
CA VAL A 1 41.91 21.75 17.32
C VAL A 1 41.23 22.91 16.61
N PRO A 2 41.94 23.72 15.82
CA PRO A 2 41.32 24.82 15.06
C PRO A 2 40.27 24.24 14.09
N PRO A 3 39.19 24.99 13.82
CA PRO A 3 38.16 24.55 12.90
C PRO A 3 38.72 24.35 11.49
N LEU A 4 38.21 23.37 10.77
CA LEU A 4 38.65 23.07 9.39
C LEU A 4 38.39 24.28 8.47
N SER A 5 39.25 24.50 7.50
CA SER A 5 39.03 25.49 6.44
C SER A 5 38.86 24.80 5.08
N ASP A 6 38.14 25.45 4.17
CA ASP A 6 37.95 24.96 2.79
C ASP A 6 39.32 24.81 2.06
N THR A 7 40.24 25.69 2.36
CA THR A 7 41.62 25.64 1.82
C THR A 7 42.33 24.36 2.25
N THR A 8 42.16 23.95 3.53
CA THR A 8 42.76 22.72 4.04
C THR A 8 42.20 21.48 3.34
N ILE A 9 40.92 21.48 3.01
CA ILE A 9 40.26 20.35 2.31
C ILE A 9 40.76 20.29 0.86
N ARG A 10 40.81 21.40 0.16
CA ARG A 10 41.26 21.48 -1.25
C ARG A 10 42.70 21.07 -1.44
N ASN A 11 43.55 21.29 -0.43
CA ASN A 11 44.97 20.95 -0.48
C ASN A 11 45.28 19.49 -0.16
N VAL A 12 44.25 18.64 0.08
CA VAL A 12 44.43 17.20 0.28
C VAL A 12 44.81 16.54 -1.04
N LYS A 13 45.96 15.87 -1.08
CA LYS A 13 46.45 15.17 -2.27
C LYS A 13 46.21 13.65 -2.16
N PRO A 14 46.12 12.96 -3.31
CA PRO A 14 46.20 11.51 -3.32
C PRO A 14 47.50 11.02 -2.66
N GLY A 15 47.40 10.08 -1.72
CA GLY A 15 48.56 9.61 -0.95
C GLY A 15 48.75 10.31 0.39
N ASP A 16 47.86 11.22 0.80
CA ASP A 16 47.88 11.80 2.15
C ASP A 16 47.77 10.68 3.19
N THR A 17 48.69 10.64 4.14
CA THR A 17 48.77 9.64 5.21
C THR A 17 47.66 9.81 6.25
N ARG A 18 47.02 10.97 6.30
CA ARG A 18 45.91 11.24 7.20
C ARG A 18 44.67 10.46 6.75
N LYS A 19 44.04 9.75 7.67
CA LYS A 19 42.79 9.04 7.37
C LYS A 19 41.57 9.95 7.46
N ARG A 20 41.64 11.03 8.24
CA ARG A 20 40.52 11.97 8.46
C ARG A 20 41.01 13.37 8.83
N LEU A 21 40.23 14.38 8.51
CA LEU A 21 40.37 15.76 8.96
C LEU A 21 39.22 16.09 9.93
N THR A 22 39.56 16.45 11.16
CA THR A 22 38.57 16.71 12.22
C THR A 22 38.20 18.19 12.25
N ASP A 23 36.89 18.49 12.26
CA ASP A 23 36.35 19.86 12.37
C ASP A 23 35.91 20.22 13.81
N GLY A 24 35.84 19.24 14.70
CA GLY A 24 35.42 19.40 16.08
C GLY A 24 33.98 18.89 16.33
N LYS A 25 33.62 18.76 17.61
CA LYS A 25 32.29 18.29 18.06
C LYS A 25 31.81 17.00 17.37
N GLY A 26 32.74 16.06 17.09
CA GLY A 26 32.43 14.79 16.44
C GLY A 26 32.34 14.85 14.89
N LEU A 27 32.40 16.05 14.28
CA LEU A 27 32.41 16.21 12.82
C LEU A 27 33.81 16.03 12.25
N TYR A 28 33.94 15.22 11.19
CA TYR A 28 35.20 15.04 10.47
C TYR A 28 34.96 14.67 9.00
N LEU A 29 35.92 14.94 8.17
CA LEU A 29 36.00 14.50 6.79
C LEU A 29 36.89 13.25 6.72
N LEU A 30 36.29 12.12 6.31
CA LEU A 30 37.03 10.89 6.02
C LEU A 30 37.61 10.99 4.62
N LEU A 31 38.92 10.80 4.50
CA LEU A 31 39.62 10.98 3.24
C LEU A 31 39.58 9.73 2.38
N PHE A 32 39.46 9.90 1.06
CA PHE A 32 39.57 8.86 0.04
C PHE A 32 38.68 7.62 0.32
N VAL A 33 37.39 7.85 0.52
CA VAL A 33 36.39 6.80 0.53
C VAL A 33 36.26 6.20 -0.88
N LYS A 34 35.59 5.14 -1.08
CA LYS A 34 35.37 4.46 -2.36
C LYS A 34 35.17 5.44 -3.51
N GLY A 35 35.97 5.33 -4.58
CA GLY A 35 35.93 6.20 -5.74
C GLY A 35 36.79 7.49 -5.64
N GLY A 36 37.64 7.63 -4.61
CA GLY A 36 38.53 8.79 -4.45
C GLY A 36 37.88 10.06 -3.88
N SER A 37 36.58 10.01 -3.52
CA SER A 37 35.89 11.12 -2.88
C SER A 37 36.08 11.12 -1.36
N HIS A 38 35.88 12.28 -0.72
CA HIS A 38 35.94 12.42 0.73
C HIS A 38 34.52 12.35 1.31
N GLY A 39 34.35 11.74 2.49
CA GLY A 39 33.03 11.56 3.12
C GLY A 39 32.91 12.29 4.45
N TRP A 40 31.94 13.18 4.58
CA TRP A 40 31.58 13.79 5.85
C TRP A 40 30.95 12.79 6.80
N ARG A 41 31.45 12.77 8.05
CA ARG A 41 30.98 11.89 9.12
C ARG A 41 30.81 12.68 10.40
N LEU A 42 29.80 12.30 11.17
CA LEU A 42 29.55 12.80 12.51
C LEU A 42 29.50 11.62 13.48
N ASP A 43 30.40 11.59 14.43
CA ASP A 43 30.34 10.68 15.58
C ASP A 43 29.45 11.29 16.66
N TYR A 44 28.48 10.55 17.16
CA TYR A 44 27.55 10.94 18.23
C TYR A 44 27.26 9.78 19.17
N THR A 45 26.75 10.08 20.34
CA THR A 45 26.33 9.08 21.33
C THR A 45 24.85 9.26 21.63
N ILE A 46 24.09 8.19 21.57
CA ILE A 46 22.67 8.17 21.95
C ILE A 46 22.38 6.90 22.74
N ASN A 47 21.64 7.02 23.83
CA ASN A 47 21.31 5.89 24.72
C ASN A 47 22.55 5.07 25.14
N GLY A 48 23.68 5.78 25.44
CA GLY A 48 24.93 5.15 25.83
C GLY A 48 25.72 4.45 24.70
N ARG A 49 25.20 4.46 23.47
CA ARG A 49 25.83 3.82 22.31
C ARG A 49 26.44 4.86 21.37
N ARG A 50 27.71 4.64 21.01
CA ARG A 50 28.39 5.47 20.01
C ARG A 50 27.99 5.03 18.61
N LYS A 51 27.59 5.99 17.77
CA LYS A 51 27.19 5.79 16.37
C LYS A 51 27.87 6.83 15.47
N THR A 52 27.96 6.54 14.17
CA THR A 52 28.51 7.44 13.15
C THR A 52 27.46 7.69 12.07
N LEU A 53 27.15 8.96 11.79
CA LEU A 53 26.25 9.39 10.75
C LEU A 53 27.01 9.88 9.51
N SER A 54 26.63 9.44 8.34
CA SER A 54 27.11 9.98 7.07
C SER A 54 26.34 11.24 6.69
N LEU A 55 27.03 12.35 6.46
CA LEU A 55 26.43 13.65 6.13
C LEU A 55 26.51 14.01 4.64
N GLY A 56 27.21 13.21 3.84
CA GLY A 56 27.41 13.42 2.41
C GLY A 56 28.86 13.33 1.99
N THR A 57 29.12 13.57 0.71
CA THR A 57 30.45 13.52 0.09
C THR A 57 30.92 14.91 -0.32
N TYR A 58 32.19 15.17 -0.19
CA TYR A 58 32.81 16.36 -0.76
C TYR A 58 33.23 16.07 -2.23
N PRO A 59 33.02 16.96 -3.20
CA PRO A 59 32.60 18.37 -3.03
C PRO A 59 31.10 18.63 -2.94
N ASP A 60 30.21 17.69 -3.24
CA ASP A 60 28.72 17.89 -3.28
C ASP A 60 28.21 18.48 -1.95
N THR A 61 28.75 18.02 -0.84
CA THR A 61 28.51 18.59 0.49
C THR A 61 29.77 19.39 0.89
N GLY A 62 29.73 20.72 0.75
CA GLY A 62 30.79 21.62 1.21
C GLY A 62 30.83 21.72 2.73
N LEU A 63 31.89 22.33 3.27
CA LEU A 63 32.13 22.45 4.71
C LEU A 63 30.96 23.14 5.46
N LYS A 64 30.40 24.22 4.90
CA LYS A 64 29.29 24.95 5.50
C LYS A 64 28.07 24.04 5.67
N LEU A 65 27.67 23.37 4.59
CA LEU A 65 26.53 22.46 4.58
C LEU A 65 26.76 21.25 5.50
N ALA A 66 28.00 20.74 5.59
CA ALA A 66 28.33 19.66 6.50
C ALA A 66 28.15 20.05 7.97
N ARG A 67 28.53 21.30 8.34
CA ARG A 67 28.30 21.85 9.68
C ARG A 67 26.82 22.02 9.99
N GLU A 68 26.05 22.55 9.06
CA GLU A 68 24.58 22.70 9.21
C GLU A 68 23.90 21.35 9.46
N LYS A 69 24.22 20.33 8.65
CA LYS A 69 23.71 18.96 8.83
C LYS A 69 24.18 18.33 10.15
N ALA A 70 25.41 18.62 10.59
CA ALA A 70 25.90 18.12 11.86
C ALA A 70 25.20 18.80 13.05
N ASP A 71 24.88 20.09 12.95
CA ASP A 71 24.15 20.81 13.98
C ASP A 71 22.69 20.33 14.07
N GLU A 72 22.05 20.06 12.93
CA GLU A 72 20.72 19.45 12.91
C GLU A 72 20.71 18.06 13.58
N ALA A 73 21.68 17.21 13.23
CA ALA A 73 21.81 15.90 13.84
C ALA A 73 22.03 15.97 15.34
N ARG A 74 22.83 16.93 15.84
CA ARG A 74 23.06 17.15 17.27
C ARG A 74 21.76 17.60 17.99
N ARG A 75 20.95 18.46 17.36
CA ARG A 75 19.63 18.85 17.91
C ARG A 75 18.71 17.64 18.08
N LEU A 76 18.69 16.75 17.09
CA LEU A 76 17.90 15.49 17.19
C LEU A 76 18.40 14.62 18.33
N VAL A 77 19.73 14.41 18.45
CA VAL A 77 20.30 13.65 19.57
C VAL A 77 19.98 14.28 20.91
N ALA A 78 20.05 15.61 21.03
CA ALA A 78 19.66 16.32 22.25
C ALA A 78 18.17 16.16 22.60
N ALA A 79 17.31 15.98 21.59
CA ALA A 79 15.89 15.66 21.77
C ALA A 79 15.62 14.16 22.00
N GLY A 80 16.66 13.30 22.11
CA GLY A 80 16.53 11.87 22.30
C GLY A 80 16.17 11.09 21.03
N ILE A 81 16.19 11.72 19.86
CA ILE A 81 15.85 11.13 18.55
C ILE A 81 17.13 10.70 17.84
N ASP A 82 17.19 9.45 17.38
CA ASP A 82 18.32 8.97 16.60
C ASP A 82 18.26 9.50 15.17
N PRO A 83 19.27 10.32 14.73
CA PRO A 83 19.29 10.85 13.37
C PRO A 83 19.38 9.78 12.28
N SER A 84 19.98 8.62 12.60
CA SER A 84 20.09 7.50 11.67
C SER A 84 18.74 6.85 11.40
N ASP A 85 17.92 6.69 12.43
CA ASP A 85 16.60 6.05 12.33
C ASP A 85 15.62 7.02 11.66
N LYS A 86 15.61 8.30 12.06
CA LYS A 86 14.81 9.34 11.37
C LYS A 86 15.12 9.41 9.87
N ARG A 87 16.40 9.28 9.48
CA ARG A 87 16.77 9.26 8.06
C ARG A 87 16.30 8.00 7.33
N LYS A 88 16.30 6.84 7.99
CA LYS A 88 15.74 5.59 7.41
C LYS A 88 14.25 5.73 7.18
N GLU A 89 13.51 6.25 8.16
CA GLU A 89 12.07 6.51 8.06
C GLU A 89 11.75 7.47 6.92
N SER A 90 12.42 8.63 6.86
CA SER A 90 12.23 9.59 5.77
C SER A 90 12.54 9.00 4.39
N LYS A 91 13.57 8.15 4.29
CA LYS A 91 13.89 7.47 3.03
C LYS A 91 12.83 6.43 2.67
N ALA A 92 12.31 5.68 3.64
CA ALA A 92 11.23 4.71 3.42
C ALA A 92 9.94 5.41 2.98
N GLN A 93 9.59 6.53 3.63
CA GLN A 93 8.44 7.35 3.24
C GLN A 93 8.58 7.88 1.80
N ALA A 94 9.73 8.45 1.44
CA ALA A 94 9.97 8.95 0.09
C ALA A 94 9.92 7.85 -0.99
N VAL A 95 10.30 6.61 -0.66
CA VAL A 95 10.16 5.46 -1.57
C VAL A 95 8.68 5.09 -1.71
N GLN A 96 7.93 5.05 -0.62
CA GLN A 96 6.50 4.77 -0.64
C GLN A 96 5.72 5.84 -1.43
N GLU A 97 6.03 7.12 -1.22
CA GLU A 97 5.40 8.21 -1.96
C GLU A 97 5.65 8.10 -3.47
N ARG A 98 6.90 7.84 -3.89
CA ARG A 98 7.22 7.62 -5.32
C ARG A 98 6.52 6.41 -5.91
N GLN A 99 6.41 5.31 -5.15
CA GLN A 99 5.67 4.14 -5.59
C GLN A 99 4.17 4.45 -5.73
N ALA A 100 3.61 5.20 -4.78
CA ALA A 100 2.24 5.65 -4.80
C ALA A 100 1.95 6.53 -6.04
N GLU A 101 2.81 7.51 -6.31
CA GLU A 101 2.70 8.38 -7.48
C GLU A 101 2.80 7.59 -8.78
N ALA A 102 3.76 6.66 -8.88
CA ALA A 102 3.92 5.82 -10.07
C ALA A 102 2.71 4.91 -10.32
N MET A 103 2.12 4.34 -9.27
CA MET A 103 0.92 3.51 -9.37
C MET A 103 -0.31 4.35 -9.74
N SER A 104 -0.47 5.53 -9.14
CA SER A 104 -1.53 6.47 -9.50
C SER A 104 -1.44 6.90 -10.96
N ALA A 105 -0.23 7.23 -11.43
CA ALA A 105 0.01 7.59 -12.83
C ALA A 105 -0.28 6.43 -13.80
N ALA A 106 -0.07 5.19 -13.37
CA ALA A 106 -0.38 3.97 -14.13
C ALA A 106 -1.86 3.55 -14.01
N GLY A 107 -2.70 4.26 -13.26
CA GLY A 107 -4.09 3.89 -13.00
C GLY A 107 -4.23 2.59 -12.20
N LEU A 108 -3.20 2.18 -11.48
CA LEU A 108 -3.20 0.98 -10.66
C LEU A 108 -3.64 1.31 -9.23
N PRO A 109 -4.42 0.41 -8.58
CA PRO A 109 -4.84 0.64 -7.21
C PRO A 109 -3.64 0.62 -6.25
N MET A 110 -3.69 1.48 -5.24
CA MET A 110 -2.67 1.56 -4.20
C MET A 110 -2.56 0.25 -3.41
N PRO A 111 -1.35 -0.21 -3.06
CA PRO A 111 -1.17 -1.42 -2.25
C PRO A 111 -1.90 -1.31 -0.91
N GLY A 112 -2.50 -2.43 -0.48
CA GLY A 112 -3.25 -2.50 0.78
C GLY A 112 -4.64 -1.86 0.74
N THR A 113 -5.08 -1.32 -0.39
CA THR A 113 -6.47 -0.89 -0.57
C THR A 113 -7.39 -2.07 -0.86
N PHE A 114 -8.69 -1.91 -0.62
CA PHE A 114 -9.68 -2.94 -0.91
C PHE A 114 -9.62 -3.41 -2.37
N GLU A 115 -9.52 -2.49 -3.33
CA GLU A 115 -9.42 -2.83 -4.75
C GLU A 115 -8.14 -3.61 -5.07
N SER A 116 -6.99 -3.20 -4.54
CA SER A 116 -5.74 -3.91 -4.74
C SER A 116 -5.82 -5.36 -4.28
N VAL A 117 -6.32 -5.57 -3.06
CA VAL A 117 -6.47 -6.91 -2.46
C VAL A 117 -7.54 -7.74 -3.19
N ALA A 118 -8.63 -7.11 -3.63
CA ALA A 118 -9.67 -7.78 -4.39
C ALA A 118 -9.18 -8.27 -5.76
N ARG A 119 -8.37 -7.47 -6.46
CA ARG A 119 -7.76 -7.85 -7.74
C ARG A 119 -6.72 -8.97 -7.56
N GLU A 120 -5.92 -8.91 -6.50
CA GLU A 120 -4.99 -9.97 -6.15
C GLU A 120 -5.72 -11.28 -5.83
N TRP A 121 -6.73 -11.23 -4.96
CA TRP A 121 -7.58 -12.38 -4.65
C TRP A 121 -8.21 -12.99 -5.91
N HIS A 122 -8.74 -12.15 -6.80
CA HIS A 122 -9.35 -12.60 -8.04
C HIS A 122 -8.32 -13.28 -8.97
N ALA A 123 -7.12 -12.73 -9.07
CA ALA A 123 -6.04 -13.32 -9.89
C ALA A 123 -5.63 -14.71 -9.37
N VAL A 124 -5.51 -14.88 -8.05
CA VAL A 124 -5.19 -16.17 -7.42
C VAL A 124 -6.28 -17.21 -7.66
N ARG A 125 -7.56 -16.78 -7.63
CA ARG A 125 -8.73 -17.68 -7.78
C ARG A 125 -9.17 -17.90 -9.22
N LYS A 126 -8.60 -17.19 -10.19
CA LYS A 126 -9.03 -17.23 -11.59
C LYS A 126 -9.05 -18.64 -12.17
N GLY A 127 -8.11 -19.50 -11.79
CA GLY A 127 -8.06 -20.88 -12.27
C GLY A 127 -9.12 -21.82 -11.70
N GLU A 128 -9.83 -21.40 -10.64
CA GLU A 128 -10.89 -22.22 -10.00
C GLU A 128 -12.29 -21.95 -10.61
N TRP A 129 -12.44 -20.90 -11.42
CA TRP A 129 -13.71 -20.44 -11.97
C TRP A 129 -13.76 -20.56 -13.50
N SER A 130 -14.98 -20.63 -14.04
CA SER A 130 -15.15 -20.32 -15.46
C SER A 130 -14.88 -18.83 -15.71
N ASP A 131 -14.33 -18.50 -16.89
CA ASP A 131 -13.99 -17.12 -17.24
C ASP A 131 -15.20 -16.17 -17.04
N SER A 132 -16.39 -16.59 -17.53
CA SER A 132 -17.62 -15.80 -17.39
C SER A 132 -18.06 -15.58 -15.95
N TYR A 133 -17.77 -16.50 -15.02
CA TYR A 133 -18.10 -16.32 -13.61
C TYR A 133 -17.14 -15.36 -12.93
N GLY A 134 -15.82 -15.51 -13.18
CA GLY A 134 -14.81 -14.61 -12.66
C GLY A 134 -15.03 -13.16 -13.12
N GLU A 135 -15.35 -12.97 -14.41
CA GLU A 135 -15.69 -11.64 -14.95
C GLU A 135 -16.92 -11.02 -14.27
N LYS A 136 -17.96 -11.80 -14.00
CA LYS A 136 -19.16 -11.32 -13.30
C LYS A 136 -18.87 -10.87 -11.87
N ILE A 137 -17.97 -11.57 -11.16
CA ILE A 137 -17.51 -11.18 -9.84
C ILE A 137 -16.78 -9.84 -9.91
N MET A 138 -15.77 -9.74 -10.77
CA MET A 138 -14.96 -8.52 -10.89
C MET A 138 -15.83 -7.34 -11.31
N ARG A 139 -16.66 -7.50 -12.33
CA ARG A 139 -17.56 -6.43 -12.79
C ARG A 139 -18.50 -5.93 -11.68
N ARG A 140 -19.00 -6.81 -10.82
CA ARG A 140 -19.83 -6.42 -9.68
C ARG A 140 -19.02 -5.59 -8.68
N LEU A 141 -17.80 -5.99 -8.35
CA LEU A 141 -16.94 -5.23 -7.47
C LEU A 141 -16.60 -3.87 -8.07
N GLU A 142 -16.27 -3.80 -9.35
CA GLU A 142 -15.92 -2.57 -10.07
C GLU A 142 -17.09 -1.57 -10.15
N LEU A 143 -18.30 -2.05 -10.37
CA LEU A 143 -19.47 -1.17 -10.52
C LEU A 143 -20.09 -0.77 -9.18
N ASP A 144 -20.09 -1.68 -8.21
CA ASP A 144 -20.93 -1.53 -7.02
C ASP A 144 -20.13 -1.25 -5.73
N VAL A 145 -18.85 -1.66 -5.66
CA VAL A 145 -18.04 -1.58 -4.43
C VAL A 145 -16.85 -0.65 -4.57
N PHE A 146 -16.05 -0.80 -5.62
CA PHE A 146 -14.82 -0.01 -5.80
C PHE A 146 -15.02 1.51 -5.85
N PRO A 147 -16.12 2.05 -6.41
CA PRO A 147 -16.33 3.49 -6.41
C PRO A 147 -16.43 4.10 -5.00
N TRP A 148 -16.73 3.29 -4.00
CA TRP A 148 -16.95 3.72 -2.62
C TRP A 148 -15.85 3.30 -1.66
N LEU A 149 -15.38 2.06 -1.77
CA LEU A 149 -14.40 1.46 -0.85
C LEU A 149 -13.10 1.05 -1.53
N GLY A 150 -13.02 1.10 -2.86
CA GLY A 150 -11.87 0.61 -3.60
C GLY A 150 -10.55 1.22 -3.17
N ALA A 151 -10.52 2.54 -3.01
CA ALA A 151 -9.33 3.28 -2.60
C ALA A 151 -9.04 3.25 -1.09
N TRP A 152 -9.93 2.68 -0.27
CA TRP A 152 -9.75 2.66 1.18
C TRP A 152 -8.78 1.56 1.61
N PRO A 153 -7.94 1.80 2.63
CA PRO A 153 -7.13 0.74 3.24
C PRO A 153 -8.05 -0.37 3.74
N ILE A 154 -7.84 -1.60 3.28
CA ILE A 154 -8.75 -2.72 3.61
C ILE A 154 -8.84 -2.98 5.11
N ALA A 155 -7.76 -2.76 5.85
CA ALA A 155 -7.71 -2.91 7.30
C ALA A 155 -8.52 -1.85 8.07
N ALA A 156 -8.88 -0.72 7.42
CA ALA A 156 -9.63 0.37 8.04
C ALA A 156 -11.14 0.30 7.78
N ILE A 157 -11.60 -0.61 6.90
CA ILE A 157 -13.02 -0.74 6.56
C ILE A 157 -13.76 -1.42 7.71
N THR A 158 -14.76 -0.74 8.23
CA THR A 158 -15.62 -1.21 9.32
C THR A 158 -16.97 -1.78 8.83
N PRO A 159 -17.70 -2.57 9.65
CA PRO A 159 -19.01 -3.08 9.26
C PRO A 159 -20.02 -2.01 8.85
N PRO A 160 -20.15 -0.84 9.54
CA PRO A 160 -21.06 0.21 9.11
C PRO A 160 -20.77 0.75 7.71
N GLU A 161 -19.51 1.01 7.38
CA GLU A 161 -19.09 1.54 6.08
C GLU A 161 -19.39 0.57 4.95
N LEU A 162 -19.13 -0.71 5.17
CA LEU A 162 -19.46 -1.76 4.21
C LEU A 162 -20.99 -1.90 4.05
N LEU A 163 -21.74 -1.82 5.15
CA LEU A 163 -23.21 -1.88 5.12
C LEU A 163 -23.82 -0.74 4.30
N ASP A 164 -23.26 0.47 4.43
CA ASP A 164 -23.72 1.63 3.66
C ASP A 164 -23.58 1.41 2.15
N VAL A 165 -22.49 0.81 1.70
CA VAL A 165 -22.29 0.46 0.29
C VAL A 165 -23.30 -0.61 -0.16
N LEU A 166 -23.50 -1.65 0.65
CA LEU A 166 -24.46 -2.70 0.33
C LEU A 166 -25.90 -2.18 0.27
N ARG A 167 -26.29 -1.27 1.17
CA ARG A 167 -27.60 -0.60 1.16
C ARG A 167 -27.80 0.30 -0.06
N ARG A 168 -26.75 0.93 -0.59
CA ARG A 168 -26.82 1.66 -1.86
C ARG A 168 -27.18 0.72 -3.02
N ILE A 169 -26.66 -0.49 -3.03
CA ILE A 169 -27.04 -1.50 -4.03
C ILE A 169 -28.51 -1.90 -3.84
N GLU A 170 -28.95 -2.16 -2.62
CA GLU A 170 -30.35 -2.49 -2.30
C GLU A 170 -31.33 -1.39 -2.73
N SER A 171 -30.97 -0.11 -2.51
CA SER A 171 -31.85 1.03 -2.83
C SER A 171 -32.19 1.14 -4.31
N ARG A 172 -31.36 0.56 -5.18
CA ARG A 172 -31.64 0.43 -6.62
C ARG A 172 -32.64 -0.70 -6.96
N GLY A 173 -33.15 -1.41 -5.95
CA GLY A 173 -34.09 -2.51 -6.14
C GLY A 173 -33.44 -3.86 -6.47
N VAL A 174 -32.10 -3.95 -6.50
CA VAL A 174 -31.36 -5.16 -6.90
C VAL A 174 -30.84 -5.92 -5.67
N VAL A 175 -31.73 -6.37 -4.81
CA VAL A 175 -31.43 -7.02 -3.52
C VAL A 175 -30.51 -8.23 -3.68
N GLU A 176 -30.72 -9.07 -4.69
CA GLU A 176 -29.87 -10.24 -4.96
C GLU A 176 -28.43 -9.82 -5.28
N THR A 177 -28.25 -8.72 -6.02
CA THR A 177 -26.91 -8.17 -6.30
C THR A 177 -26.20 -7.70 -5.03
N ALA A 178 -26.94 -7.10 -4.08
CA ALA A 178 -26.38 -6.70 -2.79
C ALA A 178 -25.90 -7.93 -1.98
N HIS A 179 -26.67 -9.02 -1.96
CA HIS A 179 -26.24 -10.26 -1.31
C HIS A 179 -25.00 -10.86 -1.98
N ARG A 180 -24.96 -10.88 -3.32
CA ARG A 180 -23.78 -11.34 -4.06
C ARG A 180 -22.55 -10.45 -3.82
N ALA A 181 -22.74 -9.14 -3.73
CA ALA A 181 -21.65 -8.21 -3.39
C ALA A 181 -21.14 -8.47 -1.98
N HIS A 182 -22.03 -8.67 -1.00
CA HIS A 182 -21.66 -9.04 0.36
C HIS A 182 -20.84 -10.34 0.42
N GLU A 183 -21.27 -11.39 -0.29
CA GLU A 183 -20.53 -12.65 -0.37
C GLU A 183 -19.13 -12.47 -0.98
N ASN A 184 -19.01 -11.69 -2.07
CA ASN A 184 -17.73 -11.42 -2.71
C ASN A 184 -16.81 -10.60 -1.80
N CYS A 185 -17.33 -9.56 -1.13
CA CYS A 185 -16.57 -8.82 -0.12
C CYS A 185 -16.06 -9.74 0.99
N GLY A 186 -16.90 -10.65 1.50
CA GLY A 186 -16.49 -11.61 2.51
C GLY A 186 -15.36 -12.54 2.05
N GLN A 187 -15.34 -12.92 0.77
CA GLN A 187 -14.24 -13.71 0.20
C GLN A 187 -12.94 -12.90 0.13
N VAL A 188 -13.04 -11.63 -0.28
CA VAL A 188 -11.89 -10.70 -0.32
C VAL A 188 -11.34 -10.46 1.09
N PHE A 189 -12.20 -10.19 2.08
CA PHE A 189 -11.76 -9.98 3.47
C PHE A 189 -11.13 -11.23 4.09
N ARG A 190 -11.67 -12.43 3.82
CA ARG A 190 -11.05 -13.68 4.28
C ARG A 190 -9.66 -13.88 3.67
N TYR A 191 -9.49 -13.55 2.40
CA TYR A 191 -8.18 -13.55 1.75
C TYR A 191 -7.25 -12.52 2.40
N ALA A 192 -7.73 -11.28 2.64
CA ALA A 192 -6.97 -10.24 3.31
C ALA A 192 -6.50 -10.65 4.71
N VAL A 193 -7.34 -11.32 5.48
CA VAL A 193 -6.98 -11.84 6.81
C VAL A 193 -5.93 -12.95 6.68
N ALA A 194 -6.09 -13.85 5.72
CA ALA A 194 -5.14 -14.95 5.49
C ALA A 194 -3.76 -14.45 5.04
N THR A 195 -3.68 -13.37 4.29
CA THR A 195 -2.42 -12.74 3.82
C THR A 195 -1.87 -11.70 4.78
N GLY A 196 -2.57 -11.39 5.87
CA GLY A 196 -2.17 -10.39 6.87
C GLY A 196 -2.43 -8.94 6.44
N ALA A 197 -3.15 -8.70 5.35
CA ALA A 197 -3.55 -7.37 4.89
C ALA A 197 -4.68 -6.75 5.73
N ALA A 198 -5.46 -7.57 6.45
CA ALA A 198 -6.47 -7.14 7.41
C ALA A 198 -6.42 -8.03 8.67
N THR A 199 -6.95 -7.51 9.77
CA THR A 199 -7.02 -8.22 11.06
C THR A 199 -8.36 -8.92 11.29
N SER A 200 -9.41 -8.50 10.59
CA SER A 200 -10.77 -9.03 10.75
C SER A 200 -11.57 -8.95 9.44
N ASP A 201 -12.67 -9.70 9.40
CA ASP A 201 -13.63 -9.73 8.29
C ASP A 201 -14.94 -9.04 8.75
N PRO A 202 -15.20 -7.78 8.33
CA PRO A 202 -16.37 -7.02 8.75
C PRO A 202 -17.69 -7.57 8.18
N THR A 203 -17.66 -8.45 7.18
CA THR A 203 -18.87 -9.03 6.59
C THR A 203 -19.62 -9.94 7.55
N ARG A 204 -18.90 -10.54 8.52
CA ARG A 204 -19.49 -11.47 9.50
C ARG A 204 -20.57 -10.80 10.35
N ASP A 205 -20.35 -9.54 10.71
CA ASP A 205 -21.26 -8.77 11.55
C ASP A 205 -22.49 -8.24 10.79
N LEU A 206 -22.49 -8.39 9.45
CA LEU A 206 -23.58 -7.95 8.59
C LEU A 206 -24.61 -9.05 8.27
N LYS A 207 -24.48 -10.23 8.88
CA LYS A 207 -25.42 -11.33 8.67
C LYS A 207 -26.83 -10.90 9.09
N GLY A 208 -27.77 -10.88 8.13
CA GLY A 208 -29.15 -10.46 8.38
C GLY A 208 -29.40 -8.94 8.32
N ALA A 209 -28.38 -8.11 8.06
CA ALA A 209 -28.53 -6.67 7.95
C ALA A 209 -29.14 -6.20 6.61
N LEU A 210 -29.13 -7.06 5.59
CA LEU A 210 -29.72 -6.81 4.27
C LEU A 210 -31.14 -7.38 4.21
N ARG A 211 -32.00 -6.78 3.39
CA ARG A 211 -33.35 -7.31 3.11
C ARG A 211 -33.26 -8.70 2.50
N LYS A 212 -34.19 -9.56 2.84
CA LYS A 212 -34.23 -10.89 2.22
C LYS A 212 -34.66 -10.75 0.76
N PRO A 213 -33.99 -11.43 -0.20
CA PRO A 213 -34.44 -11.52 -1.56
C PRO A 213 -35.84 -12.14 -1.58
N GLN A 214 -36.78 -11.51 -2.27
CA GLN A 214 -38.06 -12.13 -2.52
C GLN A 214 -37.90 -13.12 -3.67
N ALA A 215 -37.92 -14.40 -3.36
CA ALA A 215 -37.96 -15.46 -4.37
C ALA A 215 -39.30 -15.38 -5.09
N ARG A 216 -39.27 -14.90 -6.33
CA ARG A 216 -40.45 -15.04 -7.20
C ARG A 216 -40.33 -16.39 -7.89
N HIS A 217 -41.16 -17.34 -7.47
CA HIS A 217 -41.26 -18.60 -8.18
C HIS A 217 -41.79 -18.33 -9.58
N MET A 218 -41.17 -18.88 -10.59
CA MET A 218 -41.79 -18.94 -11.91
C MET A 218 -42.99 -19.86 -11.85
N ASP A 219 -44.09 -19.45 -12.47
CA ASP A 219 -45.27 -20.29 -12.59
C ASP A 219 -44.90 -21.57 -13.33
N ALA A 220 -45.10 -22.70 -12.69
CA ALA A 220 -44.91 -23.99 -13.34
C ALA A 220 -46.13 -24.28 -14.23
N ILE A 221 -45.93 -24.77 -15.44
CA ILE A 221 -46.97 -25.28 -16.28
C ILE A 221 -47.36 -26.65 -15.74
N THR A 222 -48.41 -26.67 -14.90
CA THR A 222 -48.91 -27.90 -14.27
C THR A 222 -50.06 -28.54 -15.06
N ASP A 223 -50.63 -27.79 -16.00
CA ASP A 223 -51.69 -28.27 -16.88
C ASP A 223 -51.10 -29.17 -18.01
N PRO A 224 -51.50 -30.47 -18.07
CA PRO A 224 -50.96 -31.38 -19.09
C PRO A 224 -51.20 -30.94 -20.53
N ALA A 225 -52.31 -30.26 -20.81
CA ALA A 225 -52.62 -29.76 -22.17
C ALA A 225 -51.66 -28.66 -22.57
N LYS A 226 -51.40 -27.69 -21.70
CA LYS A 226 -50.41 -26.60 -21.92
C LYS A 226 -49.00 -27.12 -21.99
N LEU A 227 -48.64 -28.13 -21.17
CA LEU A 227 -47.33 -28.77 -21.23
C LEU A 227 -47.15 -29.48 -22.58
N ALA A 228 -48.18 -30.18 -23.09
CA ALA A 228 -48.14 -30.85 -24.40
C ALA A 228 -47.97 -29.83 -25.56
N GLU A 229 -48.58 -28.63 -25.45
CA GLU A 229 -48.40 -27.55 -26.42
C GLU A 229 -46.97 -27.03 -26.42
N LEU A 230 -46.43 -26.78 -25.22
CA LEU A 230 -45.03 -26.35 -25.07
C LEU A 230 -44.05 -27.39 -25.64
N LEU A 231 -44.23 -28.67 -25.32
CA LEU A 231 -43.37 -29.75 -25.82
C LEU A 231 -43.44 -29.86 -27.34
N ARG A 232 -44.63 -29.71 -27.96
CA ARG A 232 -44.77 -29.65 -29.41
C ARG A 232 -44.06 -28.45 -30.05
N ALA A 233 -44.19 -27.27 -29.42
CA ALA A 233 -43.49 -26.07 -29.88
C ALA A 233 -41.96 -26.22 -29.80
N ILE A 234 -41.43 -26.82 -28.73
CA ILE A 234 -40.00 -27.10 -28.59
C ILE A 234 -39.54 -28.12 -29.64
N HIS A 235 -40.29 -29.18 -29.86
CA HIS A 235 -39.96 -30.22 -30.82
C HIS A 235 -40.01 -29.74 -32.29
N GLY A 236 -40.89 -28.78 -32.60
CA GLY A 236 -41.01 -28.15 -33.92
C GLY A 236 -40.11 -26.95 -34.13
N TYR A 237 -39.29 -26.56 -33.15
CA TYR A 237 -38.36 -25.43 -33.27
C TYR A 237 -37.12 -25.87 -34.06
N THR A 238 -37.08 -25.48 -35.32
CA THR A 238 -35.91 -25.61 -36.24
C THR A 238 -35.15 -24.28 -36.22
N GLY A 239 -34.26 -24.03 -35.22
CA GLY A 239 -33.53 -22.79 -34.94
C GLY A 239 -32.97 -22.04 -36.12
#